data_ff433a7036317d3099d29ff2948942df
#
_entry.id   ff433a7036317d3099d29ff2948942df
#
_cell.length_a   1.000
_cell.length_b   1.000
_cell.length_c   1.000
_cell.angle_alpha   90.00
_cell.angle_beta   90.00
_cell.angle_gamma   90.00
#
_symmetry.space_group_name_H-M   'P 1'
#
loop_
_entity.id
_entity.type
_entity.pdbx_description
1 polymer ?
#
loop_
_entity_poly.entity_id
_entity_poly.type
_entity_poly.pdbx_seq_one_letter_code
_entity_poly.pdbx_strand_id
1 'polypeptide(L)'
;MPGTSDNGTTDIAQPGALLPNRVDVIYFHVNQRCVTCLCFEQHVNNVIDTYFQDAVSSGKLAYRVLNLQKAENTDIAKKYGAVGSQLFINVIIKGVDNIEDIQSIWNWKCPSDPGGFERKVKSIIEQSLKEIS
;
A
#
# COMPACT_ATOMS: atom_id res chain seq x y z
N MET A 1 -7.07 27.38 15.75
CA MET A 1 -7.20 27.19 16.27
C MET A 1 -6.95 27.16 16.65
N PRO A 2 -7.40 27.06 16.38
CA PRO A 2 -7.51 26.93 16.65
C PRO A 2 -7.49 26.63 16.90
N GLY A 3 -7.95 26.57 16.63
CA GLY A 3 -8.25 26.25 16.96
C GLY A 3 -8.33 25.90 17.04
N THR A 4 -8.75 26.06 16.95
CA THR A 4 -9.02 25.64 17.25
C THR A 4 -9.09 25.30 17.39
N SER A 5 -9.39 25.45 17.19
CA SER A 5 -9.67 25.05 17.47
C SER A 5 -9.68 24.79 17.56
N ASP A 6 -10.06 25.06 17.34
CA ASP A 6 -10.26 24.72 17.56
C ASP A 6 -10.19 24.40 17.66
N ASN A 7 -10.51 24.67 17.47
CA ASN A 7 -10.75 24.13 17.65
C ASN A 7 -10.84 23.59 17.78
N GLY A 8 -10.99 23.68 17.72
CA GLY A 8 -11.45 22.99 17.80
C GLY A 8 -11.71 22.40 17.65
N THR A 9 -12.03 22.28 17.14
CA THR A 9 -12.44 21.58 17.12
C THR A 9 -12.66 20.97 16.50
N THR A 10 -13.02 21.07 15.91
CA THR A 10 -13.35 20.50 15.53
C THR A 10 -13.30 19.62 14.90
N ASP A 11 -13.27 19.50 14.32
CA ASP A 11 -13.10 18.70 13.89
C ASP A 11 -13.00 17.63 13.85
N ILE A 12 -12.85 17.92 13.28
CA ILE A 12 -12.61 16.66 13.96
C ILE A 12 -13.74 15.68 13.77
N ALA A 13 -14.90 16.21 13.70
CA ALA A 13 -16.06 15.37 13.49
C ALA A 13 -15.94 14.46 12.28
N GLN A 14 -15.12 14.85 11.30
CA GLN A 14 -14.91 14.05 10.09
C GLN A 14 -13.42 13.98 9.74
N PRO A 15 -12.65 13.24 10.54
CA PRO A 15 -11.21 13.17 10.30
C PRO A 15 -10.86 12.68 8.91
N GLY A 16 -11.58 11.70 8.36
CA GLY A 16 -11.28 11.17 7.04
C GLY A 16 -11.45 12.20 5.94
N ALA A 17 -12.46 13.07 6.06
CA ALA A 17 -12.71 14.12 5.08
C ALA A 17 -11.63 15.21 5.13
N LEU A 18 -10.94 15.35 6.27
CA LEU A 18 -9.90 16.36 6.45
C LEU A 18 -8.53 15.87 6.04
N LEU A 19 -8.35 14.56 5.83
CA LEU A 19 -7.07 13.99 5.47
C LEU A 19 -6.86 14.05 3.97
N PRO A 20 -5.63 14.28 3.51
CA PRO A 20 -5.35 14.27 2.08
C PRO A 20 -5.55 12.87 1.50
N ASN A 21 -5.87 12.82 0.23
CA ASN A 21 -5.93 11.56 -0.49
C ASN A 21 -4.54 10.93 -0.55
N ARG A 22 -4.50 9.60 -0.52
CA ARG A 22 -3.21 8.90 -0.59
C ARG A 22 -3.41 7.49 -1.13
N VAL A 23 -2.30 6.87 -1.50
CA VAL A 23 -2.26 5.47 -1.92
C VAL A 23 -1.46 4.70 -0.89
N ASP A 24 -2.06 3.63 -0.34
CA ASP A 24 -1.36 2.70 0.54
C ASP A 24 -1.04 1.43 -0.25
N VAL A 25 0.22 1.04 -0.25
CA VAL A 25 0.69 -0.20 -0.86
C VAL A 25 1.12 -1.10 0.28
N ILE A 26 0.48 -2.28 0.39
CA ILE A 26 0.77 -3.21 1.48
C ILE A 26 1.06 -4.58 0.91
N TYR A 27 2.22 -5.12 1.27
CA TYR A 27 2.56 -6.50 0.96
C TYR A 27 2.48 -7.33 2.23
N PHE A 28 1.58 -8.33 2.23
CA PHE A 28 1.50 -9.30 3.32
C PHE A 28 2.33 -10.51 2.99
N HIS A 29 3.02 -11.05 3.99
CA HIS A 29 3.71 -12.33 3.88
C HIS A 29 3.41 -13.19 5.11
N VAL A 30 3.79 -14.46 5.03
CA VAL A 30 3.64 -15.41 6.14
C VAL A 30 5.03 -15.81 6.66
N ASN A 31 5.06 -16.54 7.79
CA ASN A 31 6.33 -16.96 8.38
C ASN A 31 7.16 -17.81 7.41
N GLN A 32 6.50 -18.75 6.75
CA GLN A 32 7.20 -19.58 5.78
C GLN A 32 7.32 -18.85 4.45
N ARG A 33 8.55 -18.55 4.07
CA ARG A 33 8.83 -17.78 2.86
C ARG A 33 9.13 -18.70 1.69
N CYS A 34 8.58 -18.42 0.54
CA CYS A 34 8.91 -19.14 -0.71
C CYS A 34 9.79 -18.25 -1.58
N VAL A 35 10.45 -18.85 -2.58
CA VAL A 35 11.34 -18.10 -3.49
C VAL A 35 10.56 -16.98 -4.19
N THR A 36 9.38 -17.31 -4.72
CA THR A 36 8.54 -16.32 -5.39
C THR A 36 8.07 -15.24 -4.44
N CYS A 37 7.70 -15.60 -3.21
CA CYS A 37 7.26 -14.63 -2.21
C CYS A 37 8.38 -13.65 -1.85
N LEU A 38 9.61 -14.14 -1.69
CA LEU A 38 10.77 -13.30 -1.42
C LEU A 38 11.07 -12.39 -2.61
N CYS A 39 10.91 -12.91 -3.82
CA CYS A 39 11.07 -12.12 -5.04
C CYS A 39 10.08 -10.96 -5.08
N PHE A 40 8.82 -11.22 -4.77
CA PHE A 40 7.80 -10.17 -4.72
C PHE A 40 8.22 -9.05 -3.76
N GLU A 41 8.57 -9.43 -2.55
CA GLU A 41 8.93 -8.43 -1.53
C GLU A 41 10.14 -7.61 -1.97
N GLN A 42 11.20 -8.28 -2.43
CA GLN A 42 12.43 -7.62 -2.84
C GLN A 42 12.19 -6.62 -3.96
N HIS A 43 11.44 -7.03 -4.97
CA HIS A 43 11.29 -6.20 -6.16
C HIS A 43 10.22 -5.12 -5.99
N VAL A 44 9.21 -5.34 -5.15
CA VAL A 44 8.30 -4.24 -4.76
C VAL A 44 9.08 -3.20 -3.97
N ASN A 45 9.91 -3.64 -3.00
CA ASN A 45 10.76 -2.71 -2.25
C ASN A 45 11.64 -1.88 -3.20
N ASN A 46 12.25 -2.52 -4.19
CA ASN A 46 13.11 -1.82 -5.16
C ASN A 46 12.36 -0.75 -5.94
N VAL A 47 11.13 -1.06 -6.35
CA VAL A 47 10.31 -0.10 -7.10
C VAL A 47 9.98 1.12 -6.23
N ILE A 48 9.55 0.89 -5.00
CA ILE A 48 9.25 1.97 -4.08
C ILE A 48 10.49 2.84 -3.84
N ASP A 49 11.62 2.21 -3.56
CA ASP A 49 12.86 2.93 -3.24
C ASP A 49 13.40 3.69 -4.45
N THR A 50 13.25 3.13 -5.65
CA THR A 50 13.84 3.71 -6.85
C THR A 50 12.99 4.83 -7.44
N TYR A 51 11.66 4.68 -7.44
CA TYR A 51 10.80 5.55 -8.22
C TYR A 51 9.83 6.40 -7.42
N PHE A 52 9.59 6.06 -6.14
CA PHE A 52 8.47 6.67 -5.41
C PHE A 52 8.87 7.33 -4.08
N GLN A 53 10.15 7.62 -3.89
CA GLN A 53 10.59 8.25 -2.64
C GLN A 53 9.96 9.62 -2.42
N ASP A 54 9.77 10.39 -3.49
CA ASP A 54 9.14 11.70 -3.38
C ASP A 54 7.67 11.56 -2.94
N ALA A 55 6.97 10.58 -3.48
CA ALA A 55 5.58 10.33 -3.11
C ALA A 55 5.48 9.86 -1.64
N VAL A 56 6.43 9.03 -1.21
CA VAL A 56 6.49 8.59 0.19
C VAL A 56 6.77 9.78 1.11
N SER A 57 7.76 10.61 0.76
CA SER A 57 8.14 11.76 1.57
C SER A 57 7.02 12.78 1.70
N SER A 58 6.22 12.95 0.65
CA SER A 58 5.13 13.92 0.64
C SER A 58 3.84 13.38 1.28
N GLY A 59 3.82 12.10 1.67
CA GLY A 59 2.63 11.48 2.26
C GLY A 59 1.60 11.00 1.25
N LYS A 60 1.88 11.09 -0.04
CA LYS A 60 0.96 10.60 -1.07
C LYS A 60 0.96 9.09 -1.20
N LEU A 61 2.05 8.46 -0.80
CA LEU A 61 2.21 7.01 -0.88
C LEU A 61 2.74 6.49 0.46
N ALA A 62 2.10 5.47 0.99
CA ALA A 62 2.61 4.74 2.14
C ALA A 62 2.86 3.30 1.71
N TYR A 63 4.00 2.74 2.12
CA TYR A 63 4.35 1.37 1.79
C TYR A 63 4.67 0.61 3.07
N ARG A 64 4.05 -0.56 3.22
CA ARG A 64 4.26 -1.41 4.40
C ARG A 64 4.41 -2.87 3.98
N VAL A 65 5.30 -3.57 4.66
CA VAL A 65 5.46 -5.01 4.54
C VAL A 65 5.08 -5.61 5.89
N LEU A 66 4.06 -6.46 5.90
CA LEU A 66 3.48 -6.96 7.15
C LEU A 66 3.43 -8.48 7.15
N ASN A 67 3.82 -9.06 8.29
CA ASN A 67 3.66 -10.50 8.50
C ASN A 67 2.23 -10.78 8.94
N LEU A 68 1.49 -11.48 8.10
CA LEU A 68 0.09 -11.82 8.31
C LEU A 68 -0.14 -12.58 9.63
N GLN A 69 0.84 -13.36 10.04
CA GLN A 69 0.70 -14.26 11.19
C GLN A 69 1.07 -13.62 12.53
N LYS A 70 1.55 -12.36 12.51
CA LYS A 70 1.79 -11.66 13.77
C LYS A 70 0.49 -11.09 14.32
N ALA A 71 0.29 -11.26 15.63
CA ALA A 71 -0.95 -10.83 16.30
C ALA A 71 -1.20 -9.33 16.13
N GLU A 72 -0.15 -8.53 16.11
CA GLU A 72 -0.26 -7.08 15.96
C GLU A 72 -0.85 -6.66 14.62
N ASN A 73 -0.83 -7.55 13.61
CA ASN A 73 -1.33 -7.28 12.27
C ASN A 73 -2.72 -7.85 12.01
N THR A 74 -3.37 -8.43 13.03
CA THR A 74 -4.66 -9.10 12.86
C THR A 74 -5.73 -8.17 12.30
N ASP A 75 -5.82 -6.96 12.84
CA ASP A 75 -6.89 -6.04 12.43
C ASP A 75 -6.69 -5.55 11.00
N ILE A 76 -5.47 -5.19 10.63
CA ILE A 76 -5.22 -4.71 9.28
C ILE A 76 -5.36 -5.85 8.26
N ALA A 77 -4.97 -7.06 8.64
CA ALA A 77 -5.16 -8.22 7.76
C ALA A 77 -6.64 -8.47 7.48
N LYS A 78 -7.48 -8.35 8.51
CA LYS A 78 -8.93 -8.51 8.34
C LYS A 78 -9.50 -7.41 7.47
N LYS A 79 -9.08 -6.18 7.70
CA LYS A 79 -9.55 -5.04 6.90
C LYS A 79 -9.29 -5.26 5.41
N TYR A 80 -8.12 -5.80 5.07
CA TYR A 80 -7.73 -6.02 3.69
C TYR A 80 -8.20 -7.36 3.13
N GLY A 81 -8.66 -8.27 3.99
CA GLY A 81 -9.03 -9.61 3.57
C GLY A 81 -7.83 -10.47 3.20
N ALA A 82 -6.68 -10.22 3.85
CA ALA A 82 -5.45 -10.92 3.56
C ALA A 82 -5.48 -12.33 4.13
N VAL A 83 -5.09 -13.31 3.32
CA VAL A 83 -5.07 -14.73 3.72
C VAL A 83 -3.74 -15.42 3.42
N GLY A 84 -2.80 -14.72 2.83
CA GLY A 84 -1.50 -15.29 2.48
C GLY A 84 -0.57 -14.21 1.94
N SER A 85 0.40 -14.61 1.12
CA SER A 85 1.30 -13.66 0.47
C SER A 85 0.53 -12.92 -0.61
N GLN A 86 0.26 -11.64 -0.37
CA GLN A 86 -0.60 -10.84 -1.24
C GLN A 86 -0.14 -9.39 -1.27
N LEU A 87 -0.24 -8.79 -2.44
CA LEU A 87 0.00 -7.35 -2.62
C LEU A 87 -1.33 -6.65 -2.77
N PHE A 88 -1.56 -5.63 -1.95
CA PHE A 88 -2.76 -4.80 -2.02
C PHE A 88 -2.39 -3.36 -2.34
N ILE A 89 -3.25 -2.70 -3.10
CA ILE A 89 -3.19 -1.26 -3.28
C ILE A 89 -4.51 -0.69 -2.83
N ASN A 90 -4.45 0.32 -1.98
CA ASN A 90 -5.62 1.00 -1.46
C ASN A 90 -5.55 2.48 -1.85
N VAL A 91 -6.45 2.89 -2.73
CA VAL A 91 -6.56 4.30 -3.13
C VAL A 91 -7.57 4.95 -2.20
N ILE A 92 -7.09 5.84 -1.33
CA ILE A 92 -7.92 6.46 -0.31
C ILE A 92 -8.28 7.87 -0.75
N ILE A 93 -9.57 8.08 -1.01
CA ILE A 93 -10.10 9.35 -1.49
C ILE A 93 -11.16 9.83 -0.51
N LYS A 94 -10.94 11.02 0.06
CA LYS A 94 -11.85 11.62 1.04
C LYS A 94 -12.14 10.66 2.20
N GLY A 95 -11.10 9.95 2.63
CA GLY A 95 -11.19 9.00 3.73
C GLY A 95 -11.84 7.67 3.38
N VAL A 96 -12.20 7.45 2.13
CA VAL A 96 -12.84 6.20 1.70
C VAL A 96 -11.80 5.28 1.09
N ASP A 97 -11.73 4.06 1.63
CA ASP A 97 -10.84 3.02 1.13
C ASP A 97 -11.33 2.44 -0.20
N ASN A 98 -10.40 2.23 -1.12
CA ASN A 98 -10.66 1.51 -2.36
C ASN A 98 -9.55 0.46 -2.49
N ILE A 99 -9.80 -0.69 -1.87
CA ILE A 99 -8.80 -1.75 -1.70
C ILE A 99 -8.86 -2.71 -2.88
N GLU A 100 -7.72 -2.95 -3.49
CA GLU A 100 -7.60 -3.92 -4.58
C GLU A 100 -6.52 -4.94 -4.25
N ASP A 101 -6.88 -6.23 -4.36
CA ASP A 101 -5.93 -7.35 -4.26
C ASP A 101 -5.32 -7.55 -5.64
N ILE A 102 -4.02 -7.35 -5.76
CA ILE A 102 -3.32 -7.46 -7.05
C ILE A 102 -2.95 -8.93 -7.28
N GLN A 103 -3.97 -9.74 -7.58
CA GLN A 103 -3.76 -11.18 -7.77
C GLN A 103 -2.93 -11.49 -9.00
N SER A 104 -2.94 -10.63 -10.00
CA SER A 104 -2.16 -10.83 -11.21
C SER A 104 -0.66 -10.88 -10.96
N ILE A 105 -0.19 -10.45 -9.78
CA ILE A 105 1.21 -10.50 -9.40
C ILE A 105 1.80 -11.92 -9.60
N TRP A 106 0.98 -12.95 -9.37
CA TRP A 106 1.42 -14.34 -9.52
C TRP A 106 1.72 -14.73 -10.97
N ASN A 107 1.17 -13.97 -11.93
CA ASN A 107 1.38 -14.22 -13.36
C ASN A 107 2.53 -13.41 -13.96
N TRP A 108 3.18 -12.56 -13.16
CA TRP A 108 4.21 -11.65 -13.66
C TRP A 108 5.61 -12.24 -13.63
N LYS A 109 5.74 -13.52 -13.27
CA LYS A 109 6.98 -14.29 -13.37
C LYS A 109 8.18 -13.60 -12.71
N CYS A 110 8.00 -13.14 -11.48
CA CYS A 110 9.02 -12.38 -10.77
C CYS A 110 10.40 -13.04 -10.81
N PRO A 111 10.53 -14.34 -10.46
CA PRO A 111 11.86 -14.95 -10.44
C PRO A 111 12.54 -15.05 -11.81
N SER A 112 11.76 -15.23 -12.88
CA SER A 112 12.33 -15.39 -14.22
C SER A 112 12.45 -14.08 -14.98
N ASP A 113 11.65 -13.07 -14.61
CA ASP A 113 11.66 -11.76 -15.28
C ASP A 113 11.47 -10.65 -14.26
N PRO A 114 12.44 -10.44 -13.36
CA PRO A 114 12.27 -9.40 -12.32
C PRO A 114 12.12 -8.00 -12.89
N GLY A 115 12.78 -7.70 -14.00
CA GLY A 115 12.64 -6.38 -14.64
C GLY A 115 11.22 -6.14 -15.14
N GLY A 116 10.63 -7.14 -15.78
CA GLY A 116 9.23 -7.04 -16.22
C GLY A 116 8.26 -6.93 -15.05
N PHE A 117 8.53 -7.68 -13.99
CA PHE A 117 7.76 -7.60 -12.76
C PHE A 117 7.79 -6.17 -12.20
N GLU A 118 8.98 -5.58 -12.09
CA GLU A 118 9.12 -4.22 -11.57
C GLU A 118 8.42 -3.19 -12.43
N ARG A 119 8.47 -3.33 -13.75
CA ARG A 119 7.76 -2.42 -14.65
C ARG A 119 6.26 -2.45 -14.42
N LYS A 120 5.70 -3.63 -14.18
CA LYS A 120 4.26 -3.76 -13.91
C LYS A 120 3.87 -3.19 -12.56
N VAL A 121 4.67 -3.44 -11.52
CA VAL A 121 4.44 -2.85 -10.20
C VAL A 121 4.51 -1.32 -10.29
N LYS A 122 5.53 -0.79 -10.95
CA LYS A 122 5.67 0.64 -11.14
C LYS A 122 4.45 1.24 -11.83
N SER A 123 3.99 0.58 -12.90
CA SER A 123 2.84 1.05 -13.68
C SER A 123 1.56 1.12 -12.85
N ILE A 124 1.26 0.09 -12.06
CA ILE A 124 0.03 0.10 -11.27
C ILE A 124 0.08 1.14 -10.15
N ILE A 125 1.25 1.37 -9.57
CA ILE A 125 1.40 2.41 -8.55
C ILE A 125 1.25 3.79 -9.17
N GLU A 126 1.88 4.02 -10.32
CA GLU A 126 1.73 5.29 -11.05
C GLU A 126 0.27 5.56 -11.39
N GLN A 127 -0.44 4.55 -11.86
CA GLN A 127 -1.85 4.69 -12.20
C GLN A 127 -2.68 5.05 -10.96
N SER A 128 -2.39 4.40 -9.84
CA SER A 128 -3.09 4.68 -8.58
C SER A 128 -2.83 6.10 -8.09
N LEU A 129 -1.59 6.58 -8.21
CA LEU A 129 -1.26 7.94 -7.80
C LEU A 129 -1.95 8.99 -8.69
N LYS A 130 -2.20 8.68 -9.94
CA LYS A 130 -2.96 9.58 -10.83
C LYS A 130 -4.39 9.76 -10.34
N GLU A 131 -4.97 8.75 -9.71
CA GLU A 131 -6.34 8.82 -9.22
C GLU A 131 -6.51 9.80 -8.08
N ILE A 132 -5.45 10.15 -7.40
CA ILE A 132 -5.49 11.10 -6.27
C ILE A 132 -4.89 12.46 -6.62
N SER A 133 -4.39 12.63 -7.82
CA SER A 133 -3.77 13.91 -8.23
C SER A 133 -4.78 14.94 -8.74
#